data_a13ebad304215322f025a381bfbea34f
#
_entry.id   a13ebad304215322f025a381bfbea34f
#
_cell.length_a   1.000
_cell.length_b   1.000
_cell.length_c   1.000
_cell.angle_alpha   90.00
_cell.angle_beta   90.00
_cell.angle_gamma   90.00
#
_symmetry.space_group_name_H-M   'P 1'
#
loop_
_entity.id
_entity.type
_entity.pdbx_description
1 polymer ?
#
loop_
_entity_poly.entity_id
_entity_poly.type
_entity_poly.pdbx_seq_one_letter_code
_entity_poly.pdbx_strand_id
1 'polypeptide(L)'
;MLGTSGNFSVVVSRNPLGLAITASAVSKGAIRPADVLAIGAEGAPIGKRGGRPSAETALHLAIARTRTAGAVLHTHSIWSTVLSEIHGDEGGLRLSGFEMLKGLEGVRTHRHTEWLPIFENDQDMPALASRVEAMLQQSPAVHGFLLRGHGLYTWGDDLAQARRHVEILEFLLEASGRMEAARRHGPDQNS
;
A
#
# COMPACT_ATOMS: atom_id res chain seq x y z
N MET A 1 -6.77 -11.61 -3.21
CA MET A 1 -6.85 -11.29 -1.77
C MET A 1 -7.70 -12.33 -1.08
N LEU A 2 -7.26 -12.82 0.06
CA LEU A 2 -7.97 -13.85 0.83
C LEU A 2 -8.68 -13.19 2.03
N GLY A 3 -9.93 -13.59 2.26
CA GLY A 3 -10.69 -13.16 3.45
C GLY A 3 -11.04 -11.67 3.51
N THR A 4 -10.93 -11.12 4.71
CA THR A 4 -11.28 -9.72 5.03
C THR A 4 -10.09 -8.78 5.07
N SER A 5 -8.92 -9.24 4.63
CA SER A 5 -7.64 -8.52 4.68
C SER A 5 -7.61 -7.27 3.79
N GLY A 6 -6.86 -6.26 4.22
CA GLY A 6 -6.70 -4.99 3.53
C GLY A 6 -7.89 -4.06 3.67
N ASN A 7 -7.75 -2.85 3.16
CA ASN A 7 -8.79 -1.83 3.11
C ASN A 7 -8.57 -0.86 1.96
N PHE A 8 -9.65 -0.27 1.47
CA PHE A 8 -9.66 0.59 0.30
C PHE A 8 -10.38 1.88 0.64
N SER A 9 -9.84 3.01 0.20
CA SER A 9 -10.51 4.30 0.34
C SER A 9 -10.45 5.12 -0.94
N VAL A 10 -11.44 5.99 -1.09
CA VAL A 10 -11.46 7.06 -2.08
C VAL A 10 -11.72 8.39 -1.38
N VAL A 11 -11.10 9.45 -1.89
CA VAL A 11 -11.32 10.81 -1.41
C VAL A 11 -12.63 11.32 -1.99
N VAL A 12 -13.57 11.69 -1.12
CA VAL A 12 -14.89 12.24 -1.50
C VAL A 12 -14.98 13.74 -1.30
N SER A 13 -14.09 14.31 -0.50
CA SER A 13 -13.97 15.76 -0.28
C SER A 13 -12.53 16.11 0.03
N ARG A 14 -12.07 17.29 -0.40
CA ARG A 14 -10.74 17.82 -0.12
C ARG A 14 -10.73 18.90 0.96
N ASN A 15 -11.80 19.61 1.11
CA ASN A 15 -11.90 20.72 2.06
C ASN A 15 -13.29 20.77 2.71
N PRO A 16 -13.43 20.26 3.95
CA PRO A 16 -12.44 19.45 4.70
C PRO A 16 -12.18 18.09 4.03
N LEU A 17 -11.04 17.48 4.31
CA LEU A 17 -10.72 16.13 3.80
C LEU A 17 -11.75 15.13 4.30
N GLY A 18 -12.28 14.33 3.37
CA GLY A 18 -13.21 13.25 3.65
C GLY A 18 -12.93 12.03 2.79
N LEU A 19 -13.01 10.85 3.38
CA LEU A 19 -12.82 9.56 2.71
C LEU A 19 -14.10 8.73 2.73
N ALA A 20 -14.33 7.97 1.68
CA ALA A 20 -15.15 6.77 1.73
C ALA A 20 -14.19 5.57 1.85
N ILE A 21 -14.26 4.81 2.96
CA ILE A 21 -13.35 3.70 3.25
C ILE A 21 -14.14 2.42 3.55
N THR A 22 -13.61 1.27 3.14
CA THR A 22 -14.20 -0.03 3.48
C THR A 22 -14.16 -0.26 4.98
N ALA A 23 -15.28 -0.72 5.56
CA ALA A 23 -15.36 -1.06 6.97
C ALA A 23 -14.41 -2.21 7.33
N SER A 24 -14.04 -2.29 8.61
CA SER A 24 -13.27 -3.39 9.15
C SER A 24 -14.02 -4.72 9.02
N ALA A 25 -13.29 -5.82 8.84
CA ALA A 25 -13.80 -7.19 8.81
C ALA A 25 -14.82 -7.53 7.70
N VAL A 26 -14.90 -6.72 6.62
CA VAL A 26 -15.72 -7.04 5.45
C VAL A 26 -14.91 -7.75 4.38
N SER A 27 -15.53 -8.68 3.64
CA SER A 27 -14.89 -9.38 2.52
C SER A 27 -14.60 -8.42 1.37
N LYS A 28 -13.33 -8.28 1.00
CA LYS A 28 -12.89 -7.36 -0.08
C LYS A 28 -13.20 -7.89 -1.47
N GLY A 29 -13.57 -9.17 -1.60
CA GLY A 29 -14.04 -9.76 -2.85
C GLY A 29 -15.53 -9.50 -3.17
N ALA A 30 -16.31 -8.95 -2.21
CA ALA A 30 -17.76 -8.74 -2.34
C ALA A 30 -18.21 -7.48 -1.58
N ILE A 31 -17.56 -6.36 -1.81
CA ILE A 31 -17.88 -5.08 -1.17
C ILE A 31 -19.24 -4.57 -1.66
N ARG A 32 -20.11 -4.24 -0.71
CA ARG A 32 -21.42 -3.62 -0.96
C ARG A 32 -21.39 -2.15 -0.52
N PRO A 33 -22.30 -1.29 -1.00
CA PRO A 33 -22.38 0.11 -0.57
C PRO A 33 -22.56 0.27 0.96
N ALA A 34 -23.17 -0.72 1.64
CA ALA A 34 -23.33 -0.73 3.09
C ALA A 34 -22.01 -1.00 3.84
N ASP A 35 -21.03 -1.56 3.16
CA ASP A 35 -19.71 -1.92 3.72
C ASP A 35 -18.70 -0.75 3.62
N VAL A 36 -19.14 0.43 3.15
CA VAL A 36 -18.32 1.63 2.99
C VAL A 36 -18.78 2.71 3.95
N LEU A 37 -17.83 3.25 4.71
CA LEU A 37 -18.03 4.29 5.71
C LEU A 37 -17.51 5.64 5.19
N ALA A 38 -18.24 6.71 5.48
CA ALA A 38 -17.75 8.07 5.30
C ALA A 38 -16.93 8.46 6.54
N ILE A 39 -15.71 8.96 6.33
CA ILE A 39 -14.76 9.33 7.39
C ILE A 39 -14.36 10.79 7.17
N GLY A 40 -14.36 11.55 8.26
CA GLY A 40 -13.89 12.94 8.28
C GLY A 40 -12.37 13.06 8.42
N ALA A 41 -11.89 14.30 8.36
CA ALA A 41 -10.47 14.63 8.41
C ALA A 41 -9.73 14.11 9.65
N GLU A 42 -10.44 13.95 10.76
CA GLU A 42 -9.90 13.44 12.04
C GLU A 42 -10.03 11.92 12.20
N GLY A 43 -10.43 11.20 11.13
CA GLY A 43 -10.59 9.76 11.16
C GLY A 43 -11.91 9.26 11.79
N ALA A 44 -12.77 10.17 12.20
CA ALA A 44 -14.07 9.82 12.77
C ALA A 44 -15.12 9.53 11.67
N PRO A 45 -16.01 8.53 11.87
CA PRO A 45 -17.13 8.29 10.97
C PRO A 45 -18.06 9.50 10.89
N ILE A 46 -18.53 9.82 9.67
CA ILE A 46 -19.54 10.84 9.42
C ILE A 46 -20.89 10.14 9.17
N GLY A 47 -21.92 10.58 9.88
CA GLY A 47 -23.28 10.06 9.73
C GLY A 47 -23.59 8.88 10.61
N LYS A 48 -24.82 8.29 10.42
CA LYS A 48 -25.38 7.25 11.29
C LYS A 48 -25.19 5.82 10.77
N ARG A 49 -24.34 5.60 9.74
CA ARG A 49 -24.09 4.24 9.23
C ARG A 49 -23.33 3.45 10.28
N GLY A 50 -23.87 2.28 10.64
CA GLY A 50 -23.18 1.31 11.50
C GLY A 50 -21.94 0.76 10.79
N GLY A 51 -20.95 0.41 11.58
CA GLY A 51 -19.67 -0.15 11.12
C GLY A 51 -18.51 0.44 11.89
N ARG A 52 -17.43 -0.32 12.00
CA ARG A 52 -16.20 0.14 12.65
C ARG A 52 -15.19 0.53 11.57
N PRO A 53 -14.65 1.74 11.60
CA PRO A 53 -13.52 2.11 10.73
C PRO A 53 -12.35 1.15 10.96
N SER A 54 -11.54 0.95 9.91
CA SER A 54 -10.28 0.25 10.07
C SER A 54 -9.38 1.05 11.03
N ALA A 55 -8.61 0.35 11.87
CA ALA A 55 -7.57 0.97 12.68
C ALA A 55 -6.56 1.74 11.80
N GLU A 56 -6.38 1.31 10.57
CA GLU A 56 -5.46 1.86 9.56
C GLU A 56 -5.99 3.10 8.82
N THR A 57 -7.17 3.60 9.19
CA THR A 57 -7.75 4.83 8.61
C THR A 57 -6.81 6.03 8.69
N ALA A 58 -6.00 6.12 9.75
CA ALA A 58 -5.00 7.18 9.92
C ALA A 58 -3.95 7.16 8.78
N LEU A 59 -3.50 5.98 8.33
CA LEU A 59 -2.58 5.84 7.21
C LEU A 59 -3.21 6.31 5.89
N HIS A 60 -4.47 5.95 5.64
CA HIS A 60 -5.18 6.44 4.45
C HIS A 60 -5.31 7.96 4.42
N LEU A 61 -5.61 8.58 5.57
CA LEU A 61 -5.68 10.03 5.68
C LEU A 61 -4.31 10.69 5.46
N ALA A 62 -3.24 10.15 6.05
CA ALA A 62 -1.87 10.64 5.88
C ALA A 62 -1.46 10.62 4.40
N ILE A 63 -1.69 9.49 3.71
CA ILE A 63 -1.41 9.34 2.27
C ILE A 63 -2.23 10.33 1.45
N ALA A 64 -3.54 10.41 1.69
CA ALA A 64 -4.45 11.29 0.94
C ALA A 64 -4.10 12.77 1.07
N ARG A 65 -3.60 13.20 2.24
CA ARG A 65 -3.11 14.57 2.48
C ARG A 65 -1.80 14.83 1.75
N THR A 66 -0.82 13.95 1.94
CA THR A 66 0.57 14.17 1.49
C THR A 66 0.73 14.00 -0.01
N ARG A 67 0.01 13.05 -0.61
CA ARG A 67 0.10 12.71 -2.04
C ARG A 67 -0.96 13.37 -2.90
N THR A 68 -1.90 14.09 -2.32
CA THR A 68 -3.08 14.57 -3.04
C THR A 68 -3.81 13.42 -3.76
N ALA A 69 -3.64 12.20 -3.24
CA ALA A 69 -4.20 10.98 -3.82
C ALA A 69 -5.73 10.99 -3.83
N GLY A 70 -6.34 10.52 -4.92
CA GLY A 70 -7.79 10.34 -5.03
C GLY A 70 -8.27 9.00 -4.48
N ALA A 71 -7.38 8.00 -4.44
CA ALA A 71 -7.65 6.69 -3.85
C ALA A 71 -6.40 6.12 -3.18
N VAL A 72 -6.60 5.34 -2.11
CA VAL A 72 -5.56 4.61 -1.40
C VAL A 72 -6.01 3.16 -1.22
N LEU A 73 -5.14 2.22 -1.60
CA LEU A 73 -5.39 0.79 -1.48
C LEU A 73 -4.33 0.15 -0.59
N HIS A 74 -4.79 -0.65 0.36
CA HIS A 74 -3.96 -1.52 1.18
C HIS A 74 -4.32 -2.97 0.91
N THR A 75 -3.32 -3.77 0.57
CA THR A 75 -3.47 -5.17 0.21
C THR A 75 -2.54 -6.06 1.03
N HIS A 76 -2.98 -7.30 1.27
CA HIS A 76 -2.14 -8.35 1.84
C HIS A 76 -1.89 -9.40 0.76
N SER A 77 -0.64 -9.62 0.39
CA SER A 77 -0.21 -10.70 -0.47
C SER A 77 0.90 -11.51 0.20
N ILE A 78 1.12 -12.73 -0.28
CA ILE A 78 2.22 -13.56 0.21
C ILE A 78 3.55 -12.84 -0.02
N TRP A 79 3.73 -12.24 -1.19
CA TRP A 79 5.01 -11.64 -1.55
C TRP A 79 5.27 -10.31 -0.84
N SER A 80 4.25 -9.47 -0.64
CA SER A 80 4.41 -8.25 0.18
C SER A 80 4.76 -8.59 1.62
N THR A 81 4.16 -9.65 2.18
CA THR A 81 4.44 -10.13 3.53
C THR A 81 5.85 -10.70 3.64
N VAL A 82 6.23 -11.62 2.74
CA VAL A 82 7.53 -12.31 2.80
C VAL A 82 8.68 -11.35 2.56
N LEU A 83 8.61 -10.53 1.50
CA LEU A 83 9.71 -9.62 1.16
C LEU A 83 9.85 -8.48 2.16
N SER A 84 8.76 -7.98 2.72
CA SER A 84 8.86 -6.98 3.79
C SER A 84 9.51 -7.53 5.06
N GLU A 85 9.33 -8.82 5.35
CA GLU A 85 10.03 -9.46 6.48
C GLU A 85 11.52 -9.67 6.17
N ILE A 86 11.85 -10.14 4.96
CA ILE A 86 13.25 -10.40 4.56
C ILE A 86 14.07 -9.10 4.53
N HIS A 87 13.51 -8.01 4.00
CA HIS A 87 14.19 -6.73 3.79
C HIS A 87 13.87 -5.67 4.85
N GLY A 88 13.17 -6.04 5.93
CA GLY A 88 12.76 -5.12 6.99
C GLY A 88 13.94 -4.37 7.61
N ASP A 89 15.03 -5.07 7.90
CA ASP A 89 16.22 -4.48 8.50
C ASP A 89 17.00 -3.55 7.55
N GLU A 90 16.77 -3.66 6.24
CA GLU A 90 17.30 -2.75 5.21
C GLU A 90 16.47 -1.46 5.07
N GLY A 91 15.31 -1.39 5.73
CA GLY A 91 14.38 -0.27 5.67
C GLY A 91 13.63 -0.12 4.36
N GLY A 92 13.78 -1.05 3.43
CA GLY A 92 13.07 -1.04 2.15
C GLY A 92 13.62 -1.99 1.10
N LEU A 93 12.88 -2.12 0.03
CA LEU A 93 13.15 -3.02 -1.10
C LEU A 93 13.34 -2.21 -2.40
N ARG A 94 14.35 -2.59 -3.20
CA ARG A 94 14.59 -2.03 -4.53
C ARG A 94 14.10 -2.97 -5.61
N LEU A 95 13.22 -2.45 -6.48
CA LEU A 95 12.68 -3.16 -7.63
C LEU A 95 13.23 -2.52 -8.91
N SER A 96 14.02 -3.26 -9.69
CA SER A 96 14.69 -2.74 -10.89
C SER A 96 14.82 -3.80 -11.99
N GLY A 97 15.00 -3.35 -13.24
CA GLY A 97 15.23 -4.22 -14.37
C GLY A 97 13.98 -4.88 -14.96
N PHE A 98 12.80 -4.48 -14.54
CA PHE A 98 11.53 -5.03 -15.02
C PHE A 98 10.83 -4.05 -15.96
N GLU A 99 10.37 -4.53 -17.10
CA GLU A 99 9.58 -3.73 -18.05
C GLU A 99 8.27 -3.22 -17.41
N MET A 100 7.70 -4.00 -16.49
CA MET A 100 6.47 -3.67 -15.77
C MET A 100 6.55 -2.36 -14.97
N LEU A 101 7.75 -1.90 -14.60
CA LEU A 101 7.97 -0.60 -13.93
C LEU A 101 7.36 0.57 -14.70
N LYS A 102 7.31 0.50 -16.05
CA LYS A 102 6.74 1.57 -16.89
C LYS A 102 5.22 1.78 -16.72
N GLY A 103 4.56 0.89 -16.04
CA GLY A 103 3.15 1.07 -15.70
C GLY A 103 2.91 1.93 -14.45
N LEU A 104 3.95 2.20 -13.64
CA LEU A 104 3.88 3.16 -12.54
C LEU A 104 3.80 4.59 -13.09
N GLU A 105 3.08 5.47 -12.40
CA GLU A 105 2.88 6.85 -12.85
C GLU A 105 4.22 7.59 -13.00
N GLY A 106 4.39 8.30 -14.12
CA GLY A 106 5.62 9.06 -14.42
C GLY A 106 6.84 8.21 -14.81
N VAL A 107 6.80 6.88 -14.70
CA VAL A 107 7.92 6.00 -15.07
C VAL A 107 7.87 5.68 -16.57
N ARG A 108 8.92 6.07 -17.30
CA ARG A 108 8.99 5.93 -18.76
C ARG A 108 9.99 4.88 -19.26
N THR A 109 10.77 4.30 -18.35
CA THR A 109 11.84 3.37 -18.71
C THR A 109 11.98 2.24 -17.70
N HIS A 110 12.31 1.03 -18.19
CA HIS A 110 12.65 -0.12 -17.36
C HIS A 110 13.95 0.06 -16.54
N ARG A 111 14.74 1.10 -16.81
CA ARG A 111 15.95 1.45 -16.04
C ARG A 111 15.63 2.17 -14.74
N HIS A 112 14.33 2.52 -14.52
CA HIS A 112 13.87 3.03 -13.24
C HIS A 112 14.13 2.01 -12.14
N THR A 113 14.48 2.50 -10.96
CA THR A 113 14.52 1.71 -9.73
C THR A 113 13.45 2.23 -8.81
N GLU A 114 12.43 1.44 -8.60
CA GLU A 114 11.41 1.73 -7.60
C GLU A 114 11.92 1.37 -6.22
N TRP A 115 11.80 2.30 -5.28
CA TRP A 115 12.10 2.07 -3.88
C TRP A 115 10.78 1.91 -3.12
N LEU A 116 10.59 0.77 -2.47
CA LEU A 116 9.47 0.54 -1.55
C LEU A 116 10.00 0.59 -0.12
N PRO A 117 9.81 1.69 0.61
CA PRO A 117 10.11 1.77 2.04
C PRO A 117 9.37 0.68 2.83
N ILE A 118 10.00 0.15 3.86
CA ILE A 118 9.40 -0.81 4.79
C ILE A 118 9.35 -0.17 6.18
N PHE A 119 8.17 -0.14 6.76
CA PHE A 119 7.95 0.31 8.15
C PHE A 119 7.66 -0.88 9.04
N GLU A 120 8.08 -0.81 10.30
CA GLU A 120 7.65 -1.75 11.30
C GLU A 120 6.13 -1.73 11.46
N ASN A 121 5.54 -2.90 11.64
CA ASN A 121 4.09 -3.08 11.83
C ASN A 121 3.68 -2.62 13.23
N ASP A 122 3.70 -1.32 13.46
CA ASP A 122 3.39 -0.69 14.74
C ASP A 122 1.88 -0.65 14.97
N GLN A 123 1.45 -0.95 16.19
CA GLN A 123 0.05 -0.87 16.60
C GLN A 123 -0.36 0.55 17.01
N ASP A 124 0.60 1.44 17.28
CA ASP A 124 0.36 2.88 17.43
C ASP A 124 0.17 3.51 16.04
N MET A 125 -1.06 3.42 15.53
CA MET A 125 -1.41 3.92 14.21
C MET A 125 -1.18 5.42 14.03
N PRO A 126 -1.45 6.31 15.01
CA PRO A 126 -1.08 7.72 14.91
C PRO A 126 0.43 7.95 14.75
N ALA A 127 1.25 7.28 15.54
CA ALA A 127 2.71 7.38 15.43
C ALA A 127 3.22 6.83 14.08
N LEU A 128 2.69 5.70 13.63
CA LEU A 128 3.01 5.13 12.33
C LEU A 128 2.61 6.07 11.19
N ALA A 129 1.40 6.64 11.24
CA ALA A 129 0.91 7.58 10.24
C ALA A 129 1.82 8.83 10.13
N SER A 130 2.30 9.35 11.26
CA SER A 130 3.24 10.49 11.28
C SER A 130 4.58 10.13 10.62
N ARG A 131 5.12 8.93 10.87
CA ARG A 131 6.36 8.45 10.21
C ARG A 131 6.18 8.28 8.70
N VAL A 132 5.04 7.69 8.30
CA VAL A 132 4.69 7.54 6.88
C VAL A 132 4.57 8.90 6.21
N GLU A 133 3.88 9.86 6.82
CA GLU A 133 3.73 11.21 6.29
C GLU A 133 5.08 11.90 6.08
N ALA A 134 5.97 11.83 7.08
CA ALA A 134 7.32 12.39 6.99
C ALA A 134 8.14 11.75 5.85
N MET A 135 8.09 10.42 5.70
CA MET A 135 8.75 9.71 4.60
C MET A 135 8.16 10.12 3.24
N LEU A 136 6.85 10.20 3.12
CA LEU A 136 6.19 10.60 1.89
C LEU A 136 6.59 12.02 1.46
N GLN A 137 6.74 12.95 2.39
CA GLN A 137 7.21 14.31 2.11
C GLN A 137 8.66 14.34 1.58
N GLN A 138 9.53 13.48 2.13
CA GLN A 138 10.94 13.40 1.75
C GLN A 138 11.18 12.60 0.47
N SER A 139 10.29 11.68 0.13
CA SER A 139 10.45 10.76 -0.99
C SER A 139 9.28 10.89 -1.99
N PRO A 140 9.21 11.97 -2.79
CA PRO A 140 8.07 12.23 -3.67
C PRO A 140 7.90 11.22 -4.81
N ALA A 141 8.94 10.47 -5.15
CA ALA A 141 8.95 9.56 -6.30
C ALA A 141 8.45 8.15 -5.99
N VAL A 142 8.19 7.79 -4.71
CA VAL A 142 7.73 6.44 -4.37
C VAL A 142 6.25 6.24 -4.69
N HIS A 143 5.89 5.05 -5.17
CA HIS A 143 4.52 4.68 -5.53
C HIS A 143 3.83 3.81 -4.49
N GLY A 144 4.53 3.42 -3.44
CA GLY A 144 4.00 2.61 -2.37
C GLY A 144 4.98 2.45 -1.22
N PHE A 145 4.56 1.75 -0.19
CA PHE A 145 5.39 1.28 0.92
C PHE A 145 4.84 -0.03 1.48
N LEU A 146 5.65 -0.72 2.23
CA LEU A 146 5.29 -1.96 2.89
C LEU A 146 5.25 -1.77 4.42
N LEU A 147 4.36 -2.51 5.08
CA LEU A 147 4.46 -2.78 6.51
C LEU A 147 5.05 -4.19 6.70
N ARG A 148 6.05 -4.29 7.58
CA ARG A 148 6.81 -5.53 7.84
C ARG A 148 5.88 -6.66 8.24
N GLY A 149 6.00 -7.81 7.56
CA GLY A 149 5.17 -8.99 7.79
C GLY A 149 3.68 -8.79 7.57
N HIS A 150 3.24 -7.70 6.89
CA HIS A 150 1.84 -7.32 6.81
C HIS A 150 1.37 -7.15 5.35
N GLY A 151 1.72 -6.05 4.68
CA GLY A 151 1.19 -5.81 3.36
C GLY A 151 1.66 -4.52 2.71
N LEU A 152 1.10 -4.25 1.52
CA LEU A 152 1.41 -3.13 0.63
C LEU A 152 0.38 -2.01 0.81
N TYR A 153 0.87 -0.77 0.83
CA TYR A 153 0.09 0.46 0.61
C TYR A 153 0.50 1.11 -0.69
N THR A 154 -0.47 1.50 -1.50
CA THR A 154 -0.26 2.30 -2.70
C THR A 154 -1.46 3.22 -2.95
N TRP A 155 -1.33 4.16 -3.86
CA TRP A 155 -2.32 5.20 -4.14
C TRP A 155 -2.32 5.58 -5.61
N GLY A 156 -3.26 6.44 -5.99
CA GLY A 156 -3.36 7.04 -7.31
C GLY A 156 -4.27 8.25 -7.30
N ASP A 157 -4.31 8.99 -8.40
CA ASP A 157 -5.19 10.14 -8.58
C ASP A 157 -6.67 9.74 -8.56
N ASP A 158 -6.93 8.48 -8.92
CA ASP A 158 -8.24 7.83 -8.84
C ASP A 158 -8.09 6.33 -8.48
N LEU A 159 -9.23 5.65 -8.35
CA LEU A 159 -9.29 4.24 -8.02
C LEU A 159 -8.69 3.35 -9.12
N ALA A 160 -8.82 3.74 -10.39
CA ALA A 160 -8.28 2.97 -11.51
C ALA A 160 -6.75 3.01 -11.52
N GLN A 161 -6.16 4.17 -11.28
CA GLN A 161 -4.71 4.32 -11.16
C GLN A 161 -4.17 3.61 -9.93
N ALA A 162 -4.80 3.77 -8.76
CA ALA A 162 -4.40 3.07 -7.53
C ALA A 162 -4.44 1.54 -7.71
N ARG A 163 -5.48 1.02 -8.37
CA ARG A 163 -5.59 -0.41 -8.71
C ARG A 163 -4.46 -0.85 -9.64
N ARG A 164 -4.17 -0.08 -10.69
CA ARG A 164 -3.05 -0.36 -11.60
C ARG A 164 -1.72 -0.45 -10.85
N HIS A 165 -1.48 0.47 -9.90
CA HIS A 165 -0.28 0.44 -9.07
C HIS A 165 -0.22 -0.81 -8.19
N VAL A 166 -1.33 -1.26 -7.60
CA VAL A 166 -1.39 -2.55 -6.88
C VAL A 166 -0.96 -3.69 -7.79
N GLU A 167 -1.59 -3.81 -8.98
CA GLU A 167 -1.33 -4.91 -9.91
C GLU A 167 0.15 -4.94 -10.34
N ILE A 168 0.76 -3.78 -10.58
CA ILE A 168 2.17 -3.66 -10.95
C ILE A 168 3.09 -4.00 -9.80
N LEU A 169 2.87 -3.42 -8.63
CA LEU A 169 3.73 -3.63 -7.46
C LEU A 169 3.66 -5.09 -6.98
N GLU A 170 2.48 -5.70 -6.98
CA GLU A 170 2.31 -7.12 -6.65
C GLU A 170 3.04 -8.04 -7.65
N PHE A 171 2.96 -7.74 -8.96
CA PHE A 171 3.75 -8.45 -9.96
C PHE A 171 5.26 -8.33 -9.72
N LEU A 172 5.74 -7.11 -9.43
CA LEU A 172 7.16 -6.86 -9.19
C LEU A 172 7.66 -7.56 -7.91
N LEU A 173 6.86 -7.57 -6.86
CA LEU A 173 7.15 -8.28 -5.61
C LEU A 173 7.22 -9.79 -5.86
N GLU A 174 6.24 -10.37 -6.56
CA GLU A 174 6.24 -11.80 -6.90
C GLU A 174 7.46 -12.16 -7.75
N ALA A 175 7.75 -11.40 -8.81
CA ALA A 175 8.88 -11.66 -9.69
C ALA A 175 10.21 -11.59 -8.92
N SER A 176 10.39 -10.57 -8.07
CA SER A 176 11.59 -10.41 -7.24
C SER A 176 11.75 -11.56 -6.25
N GLY A 177 10.69 -11.92 -5.53
CA GLY A 177 10.74 -13.01 -4.56
C GLY A 177 11.03 -14.38 -5.19
N ARG A 178 10.44 -14.66 -6.36
CA ARG A 178 10.75 -15.88 -7.13
C ARG A 178 12.21 -15.90 -7.60
N MET A 179 12.74 -14.77 -8.06
CA MET A 179 14.15 -14.67 -8.47
C MET A 179 15.11 -14.85 -7.28
N GLU A 180 14.82 -14.27 -6.13
CA GLU A 180 15.61 -14.46 -4.91
C GLU A 180 15.60 -15.92 -4.46
N ALA A 181 14.44 -16.57 -4.46
CA ALA A 181 14.32 -17.98 -4.12
C ALA A 181 15.12 -18.88 -5.09
N ALA A 182 15.05 -18.61 -6.40
CA ALA A 182 15.81 -19.36 -7.40
C ALA A 182 17.32 -19.20 -7.25
N ARG A 183 17.81 -18.00 -6.91
CA ARG A 183 19.25 -17.76 -6.66
C ARG A 183 19.78 -18.49 -5.43
N ARG A 184 18.96 -18.64 -4.40
CA ARG A 184 19.35 -19.38 -3.16
C ARG A 184 19.41 -20.90 -3.37
N HIS A 185 18.72 -21.43 -4.36
CA HIS A 185 18.66 -22.87 -4.68
C HIS A 185 19.40 -23.22 -5.97
N GLY A 186 20.13 -22.27 -6.57
CA GLY A 186 21.01 -22.56 -7.71
C GLY A 186 22.13 -23.54 -7.32
N PRO A 187 22.67 -24.34 -8.26
CA PRO A 187 23.73 -25.29 -7.96
C PRO A 187 24.91 -24.58 -7.32
N ASP A 188 25.38 -25.14 -6.19
CA ASP A 188 26.59 -24.69 -5.51
C ASP A 188 27.72 -24.55 -6.53
N GLN A 189 28.24 -23.33 -6.71
CA GLN A 189 29.49 -23.11 -7.45
C GLN A 189 30.66 -23.53 -6.55
N ASN A 190 30.71 -24.81 -6.21
CA ASN A 190 31.88 -25.47 -5.60
C ASN A 190 32.21 -26.67 -6.47
N SER A 191 32.96 -26.46 -7.51
CA SER A 191 33.77 -27.45 -8.22
C SER A 191 35.07 -26.79 -8.64
#